data_4d9f51ec930a46a1e4733e71dcb0c2e3
#
_entry.id   4d9f51ec930a46a1e4733e71dcb0c2e3
#
_cell.length_a   1.000
_cell.length_b   1.000
_cell.length_c   1.000
_cell.angle_alpha   90.00
_cell.angle_beta   90.00
_cell.angle_gamma   90.00
#
_symmetry.space_group_name_H-M   'P 1'
#
loop_
_entity.id
_entity.type
_entity.pdbx_description
1 polymer ?
#
loop_
_entity_poly.entity_id
_entity_poly.type
_entity_poly.pdbx_seq_one_letter_code
_entity_poly.pdbx_strand_id
1 'polypeptide(L)'
;MPTGTVRLHRVLRAPPERVYRAFLDADAMAKWIPPYGFTCKVHHMDAKVGGSFRMSFTNFTTGNGHSFGGEYLELVPHERIRYTDKFDDPNLPGEIQVTVSLTKVSCGTEINIVQEGLPEVIPLEMCYLGWQESLAQLATLVEPEIPG
;
A
#
# COMPACT_ATOMS: atom_id res chain seq x y z
N MET A 1 -3.63 -3.22 -24.63
CA MET A 1 -2.25 -3.35 -24.12
C MET A 1 -2.26 -4.22 -22.88
N PRO A 2 -1.34 -5.16 -22.79
CA PRO A 2 -1.25 -5.96 -21.58
C PRO A 2 -0.84 -5.10 -20.39
N THR A 3 -1.44 -5.36 -19.26
CA THR A 3 -1.08 -4.73 -17.99
C THR A 3 -0.54 -5.81 -17.06
N GLY A 4 0.22 -5.40 -16.06
CA GLY A 4 0.79 -6.33 -15.10
C GLY A 4 -0.10 -6.53 -13.88
N THR A 5 0.02 -7.70 -13.28
CA THR A 5 -0.65 -8.05 -12.03
C THR A 5 0.38 -8.60 -11.04
N VAL A 6 0.34 -8.09 -9.83
CA VAL A 6 1.21 -8.51 -8.74
C VAL A 6 0.34 -9.13 -7.64
N ARG A 7 0.78 -10.26 -7.11
CA ARG A 7 0.07 -10.97 -6.03
C ARG A 7 1.04 -11.25 -4.90
N LEU A 8 0.69 -10.83 -3.69
CA LEU A 8 1.53 -10.99 -2.52
C LEU A 8 0.75 -11.61 -1.38
N HIS A 9 1.47 -12.38 -0.57
CA HIS A 9 0.93 -13.04 0.59
C HIS A 9 1.92 -12.93 1.73
N ARG A 10 1.42 -12.65 2.93
CA ARG A 10 2.25 -12.61 4.13
C ARG A 10 1.38 -12.89 5.36
N VAL A 11 1.98 -13.44 6.40
CA VAL A 11 1.34 -13.57 7.70
C VAL A 11 2.00 -12.58 8.65
N LEU A 12 1.18 -11.76 9.31
CA LEU A 12 1.63 -10.75 10.26
C LEU A 12 1.19 -11.15 11.67
N ARG A 13 2.09 -11.01 12.64
CA ARG A 13 1.78 -11.31 14.06
C ARG A 13 1.11 -10.10 14.70
N ALA A 14 -0.05 -9.74 14.15
CA ALA A 14 -0.81 -8.60 14.63
C ALA A 14 -2.28 -8.85 14.34
N PRO A 15 -3.21 -8.34 15.15
CA PRO A 15 -4.64 -8.54 14.90
C PRO A 15 -5.09 -7.78 13.66
N PRO A 16 -6.13 -8.26 12.95
CA PRO A 16 -6.61 -7.59 11.74
C PRO A 16 -6.97 -6.12 11.94
N GLU A 17 -7.47 -5.74 13.11
CA GLU A 17 -7.82 -4.34 13.40
C GLU A 17 -6.60 -3.43 13.30
N ARG A 18 -5.46 -3.88 13.79
CA ARG A 18 -4.22 -3.08 13.74
C ARG A 18 -3.68 -2.98 12.34
N VAL A 19 -3.71 -4.09 11.60
CA VAL A 19 -3.27 -4.10 10.19
C VAL A 19 -4.18 -3.22 9.34
N TYR A 20 -5.48 -3.34 9.51
CA TYR A 20 -6.47 -2.54 8.79
C TYR A 20 -6.23 -1.04 9.03
N ARG A 21 -6.04 -0.66 10.30
CA ARG A 21 -5.79 0.73 10.67
C ARG A 21 -4.53 1.29 10.02
N ALA A 22 -3.49 0.45 9.90
CA ALA A 22 -2.22 0.89 9.29
C ALA A 22 -2.36 1.30 7.83
N PHE A 23 -3.37 0.80 7.13
CA PHE A 23 -3.66 1.19 5.74
C PHE A 23 -4.45 2.49 5.65
N LEU A 24 -5.13 2.89 6.72
CA LEU A 24 -6.08 4.01 6.68
C LEU A 24 -5.68 5.16 7.60
N ASP A 25 -4.50 5.09 8.20
CA ASP A 25 -3.92 6.14 9.02
C ASP A 25 -2.79 6.79 8.25
N ALA A 26 -2.87 8.11 8.04
CA ALA A 26 -1.91 8.82 7.20
C ALA A 26 -0.47 8.73 7.72
N ASP A 27 -0.28 8.89 9.03
CA ASP A 27 1.06 8.83 9.62
C ASP A 27 1.63 7.41 9.54
N ALA A 28 0.79 6.40 9.78
CA ALA A 28 1.20 5.01 9.63
C ALA A 28 1.59 4.72 8.18
N MET A 29 0.74 5.11 7.23
CA MET A 29 1.00 4.89 5.81
C MET A 29 2.31 5.52 5.36
N ALA A 30 2.57 6.76 5.79
CA ALA A 30 3.81 7.45 5.45
C ALA A 30 5.05 6.70 5.97
N LYS A 31 4.89 5.95 7.05
CA LYS A 31 5.98 5.21 7.66
C LYS A 31 6.30 3.90 6.95
N TRP A 32 5.28 3.16 6.51
CA TRP A 32 5.54 1.79 6.02
C TRP A 32 5.41 1.62 4.51
N ILE A 33 4.62 2.44 3.82
CA ILE A 33 4.34 2.20 2.40
C ILE A 33 5.53 2.47 1.45
N PRO A 34 6.41 3.48 1.69
CA PRO A 34 7.49 3.72 0.74
C PRO A 34 8.52 2.58 0.79
N PRO A 35 9.04 2.17 -0.37
CA PRO A 35 10.11 1.18 -0.39
C PRO A 35 11.39 1.76 0.21
N TYR A 36 12.37 0.91 0.47
CA TYR A 36 13.63 1.32 1.09
C TYR A 36 14.29 2.42 0.25
N GLY A 37 14.83 3.41 0.93
CA GLY A 37 15.50 4.53 0.29
C GLY A 37 14.57 5.67 -0.13
N PHE A 38 13.27 5.54 0.14
CA PHE A 38 12.29 6.57 -0.16
C PHE A 38 11.65 7.09 1.12
N THR A 39 11.26 8.36 1.09
CA THR A 39 10.37 8.94 2.10
C THR A 39 9.01 9.12 1.48
N CYS A 40 8.00 9.24 2.32
CA CYS A 40 6.62 9.42 1.86
C CYS A 40 5.98 10.61 2.56
N LYS A 41 5.26 11.40 1.79
CA LYS A 41 4.41 12.46 2.33
C LYS A 41 2.99 12.19 1.89
N VAL A 42 2.07 12.10 2.85
CA VAL A 42 0.64 11.98 2.57
C VAL A 42 0.07 13.39 2.53
N HIS A 43 -0.32 13.84 1.34
CA HIS A 43 -0.87 15.18 1.16
C HIS A 43 -2.33 15.25 1.57
N HIS A 44 -3.05 14.14 1.38
CA HIS A 44 -4.47 14.07 1.62
C HIS A 44 -4.86 12.59 1.80
N MET A 45 -5.74 12.32 2.74
CA MET A 45 -6.29 10.98 2.92
C MET A 45 -7.67 11.09 3.56
N ASP A 46 -8.69 10.74 2.77
CA ASP A 46 -10.07 10.70 3.22
C ASP A 46 -10.50 9.24 3.22
N ALA A 47 -10.29 8.57 4.35
CA ALA A 47 -10.40 7.10 4.47
C ALA A 47 -11.86 6.65 4.60
N LYS A 48 -12.64 6.83 3.55
CA LYS A 48 -14.03 6.38 3.45
C LYS A 48 -14.32 5.99 2.01
N VAL A 49 -15.32 5.17 1.78
CA VAL A 49 -15.76 4.80 0.44
C VAL A 49 -16.13 6.07 -0.33
N GLY A 50 -15.56 6.23 -1.53
CA GLY A 50 -15.71 7.44 -2.32
C GLY A 50 -14.73 8.55 -1.97
N GLY A 51 -14.00 8.43 -0.85
CA GLY A 51 -12.95 9.36 -0.50
C GLY A 51 -11.69 9.14 -1.32
N SER A 52 -10.82 10.13 -1.34
CA SER A 52 -9.59 10.07 -2.14
C SER A 52 -8.35 10.21 -1.26
N PHE A 53 -7.22 9.85 -1.85
CA PHE A 53 -5.93 10.06 -1.19
C PHE A 53 -4.90 10.56 -2.21
N ARG A 54 -3.90 11.26 -1.70
CA ARG A 54 -2.74 11.67 -2.50
C ARG A 54 -1.49 11.59 -1.64
N MET A 55 -0.44 11.05 -2.24
CA MET A 55 0.86 10.97 -1.57
C MET A 55 1.99 11.08 -2.59
N SER A 56 3.18 11.34 -2.10
CA SER A 56 4.38 11.38 -2.93
C SER A 56 5.50 10.61 -2.26
N PHE A 57 6.29 9.94 -3.08
CA PHE A 57 7.51 9.28 -2.66
C PHE A 57 8.70 10.12 -3.15
N THR A 58 9.69 10.29 -2.29
CA THR A 58 10.90 11.01 -2.64
C THR A 58 12.11 10.09 -2.44
N ASN A 59 12.90 9.92 -3.50
CA ASN A 59 14.15 9.19 -3.43
C ASN A 59 15.11 10.00 -2.55
N PHE A 60 15.49 9.45 -1.42
CA PHE A 60 16.30 10.18 -0.44
C PHE A 60 17.71 10.51 -0.96
N THR A 61 18.24 9.65 -1.82
CA THR A 61 19.58 9.83 -2.37
C THR A 61 19.63 10.98 -3.38
N THR A 62 18.64 11.03 -4.28
CA THR A 62 18.65 12.00 -5.38
C THR A 62 17.80 13.23 -5.13
N GLY A 63 16.82 13.14 -4.23
CA GLY A 63 15.82 14.19 -4.03
C GLY A 63 14.70 14.17 -5.05
N ASN A 64 14.75 13.29 -6.03
CA ASN A 64 13.71 13.17 -7.05
C ASN A 64 12.50 12.45 -6.48
N GLY A 65 11.31 12.89 -6.87
CA GLY A 65 10.09 12.30 -6.37
C GLY A 65 9.03 12.16 -7.43
N HIS A 66 7.98 11.44 -7.08
CA HIS A 66 6.79 11.32 -7.91
C HIS A 66 5.56 11.26 -7.01
N SER A 67 4.44 11.68 -7.55
CA SER A 67 3.17 11.73 -6.82
C SER A 67 2.16 10.81 -7.46
N PHE A 68 1.24 10.32 -6.65
CA PHE A 68 0.20 9.43 -7.09
C PHE A 68 -0.99 9.55 -6.13
N GLY A 69 -2.11 9.02 -6.54
CA GLY A 69 -3.29 9.01 -5.70
C GLY A 69 -4.41 8.21 -6.31
N GLY A 70 -5.51 8.12 -5.60
CA GLY A 70 -6.66 7.36 -6.04
C GLY A 70 -7.86 7.54 -5.14
N GLU A 71 -8.81 6.60 -5.24
CA GLU A 71 -10.04 6.61 -4.48
C GLU A 71 -10.26 5.28 -3.79
N TYR A 72 -10.91 5.32 -2.62
CA TYR A 72 -11.31 4.11 -1.92
C TYR A 72 -12.61 3.58 -2.51
N LEU A 73 -12.59 2.36 -3.01
CA LEU A 73 -13.74 1.71 -3.63
C LEU A 73 -14.53 0.87 -2.65
N GLU A 74 -13.84 0.21 -1.71
CA GLU A 74 -14.46 -0.68 -0.75
C GLU A 74 -13.65 -0.69 0.54
N LEU A 75 -14.34 -0.53 1.66
CA LEU A 75 -13.74 -0.62 2.99
C LEU A 75 -14.63 -1.47 3.87
N VAL A 76 -14.27 -2.74 4.02
CA VAL A 76 -14.94 -3.66 4.94
C VAL A 76 -14.02 -3.77 6.16
N PRO A 77 -14.43 -3.20 7.31
CA PRO A 77 -13.55 -3.14 8.48
C PRO A 77 -12.93 -4.48 8.83
N HIS A 78 -11.60 -4.48 8.96
CA HIS A 78 -10.77 -5.61 9.37
C HIS A 78 -10.75 -6.79 8.38
N GLU A 79 -11.36 -6.64 7.19
CA GLU A 79 -11.46 -7.73 6.22
C GLU A 79 -10.96 -7.38 4.83
N ARG A 80 -11.32 -6.18 4.31
CA ARG A 80 -10.97 -5.85 2.93
C ARG A 80 -10.86 -4.36 2.69
N ILE A 81 -9.85 -4.01 1.87
CA ILE A 81 -9.65 -2.65 1.38
C ILE A 81 -9.46 -2.76 -0.13
N ARG A 82 -10.22 -1.99 -0.90
CA ARG A 82 -10.01 -1.85 -2.33
C ARG A 82 -9.89 -0.38 -2.67
N TYR A 83 -8.88 -0.07 -3.46
CA TYR A 83 -8.69 1.31 -3.90
C TYR A 83 -8.06 1.34 -5.28
N THR A 84 -8.23 2.49 -5.95
CA THR A 84 -7.54 2.76 -7.20
C THR A 84 -6.25 3.50 -6.89
N ASP A 85 -5.34 3.49 -7.87
CA ASP A 85 -4.09 4.23 -7.77
C ASP A 85 -3.70 4.68 -9.17
N LYS A 86 -3.17 5.89 -9.27
CA LYS A 86 -2.78 6.45 -10.54
C LYS A 86 -1.58 7.37 -10.36
N PHE A 87 -0.55 7.14 -11.17
CA PHE A 87 0.61 8.01 -11.19
C PHE A 87 0.28 9.33 -11.87
N ASP A 88 0.85 10.44 -11.37
CA ASP A 88 0.73 11.73 -12.02
C ASP A 88 1.53 11.80 -13.32
N ASP A 89 2.56 10.95 -13.44
CA ASP A 89 3.43 10.91 -14.62
C ASP A 89 2.64 10.43 -15.85
N PRO A 90 2.55 11.25 -16.92
CA PRO A 90 1.83 10.86 -18.12
C PRO A 90 2.47 9.69 -18.87
N ASN A 91 3.73 9.38 -18.59
CA ASN A 91 4.41 8.22 -19.16
C ASN A 91 4.02 6.92 -18.46
N LEU A 92 3.27 7.00 -17.36
CA LEU A 92 2.77 5.86 -16.60
C LEU A 92 1.23 5.94 -16.59
N PRO A 93 0.59 5.77 -17.77
CA PRO A 93 -0.86 5.95 -17.88
C PRO A 93 -1.65 4.79 -17.29
N GLY A 94 -2.93 5.03 -17.08
CA GLY A 94 -3.85 4.00 -16.63
C GLY A 94 -4.14 4.08 -15.15
N GLU A 95 -5.09 3.28 -14.74
CA GLU A 95 -5.53 3.21 -13.36
C GLU A 95 -5.23 1.83 -12.80
N ILE A 96 -4.56 1.80 -11.68
CA ILE A 96 -4.20 0.58 -10.97
C ILE A 96 -5.31 0.30 -9.95
N GLN A 97 -5.65 -0.96 -9.75
CA GLN A 97 -6.56 -1.37 -8.68
C GLN A 97 -5.81 -2.26 -7.70
N VAL A 98 -5.95 -1.95 -6.42
CA VAL A 98 -5.34 -2.73 -5.35
C VAL A 98 -6.44 -3.30 -4.48
N THR A 99 -6.37 -4.60 -4.23
CA THR A 99 -7.28 -5.31 -3.33
C THR A 99 -6.45 -5.91 -2.20
N VAL A 100 -6.77 -5.54 -0.98
CA VAL A 100 -6.12 -6.06 0.23
C VAL A 100 -7.15 -6.88 0.97
N SER A 101 -6.84 -8.15 1.21
CA SER A 101 -7.72 -9.05 1.96
C SER A 101 -7.02 -9.46 3.27
N LEU A 102 -7.73 -9.33 4.37
CA LEU A 102 -7.23 -9.66 5.70
C LEU A 102 -8.07 -10.79 6.28
N THR A 103 -7.40 -11.86 6.73
CA THR A 103 -8.06 -13.00 7.34
C THR A 103 -7.40 -13.28 8.68
N LYS A 104 -8.21 -13.35 9.74
CA LYS A 104 -7.68 -13.70 11.07
C LYS A 104 -7.22 -15.15 11.06
N VAL A 105 -5.99 -15.37 11.52
CA VAL A 105 -5.41 -16.71 11.69
C VAL A 105 -4.90 -16.85 13.12
N SER A 106 -4.47 -18.07 13.49
CA SER A 106 -4.10 -18.38 14.87
C SER A 106 -2.98 -17.49 15.43
N CYS A 107 -2.02 -17.09 14.58
CA CYS A 107 -0.87 -16.27 15.01
C CYS A 107 -1.01 -14.79 14.65
N GLY A 108 -2.15 -14.37 14.09
CA GLY A 108 -2.36 -12.97 13.74
C GLY A 108 -3.26 -12.77 12.53
N THR A 109 -2.71 -12.22 11.46
CA THR A 109 -3.46 -11.89 10.24
C THR A 109 -2.74 -12.41 9.01
N GLU A 110 -3.48 -13.10 8.15
CA GLU A 110 -3.03 -13.41 6.80
C GLU A 110 -3.43 -12.24 5.90
N ILE A 111 -2.47 -11.67 5.21
CA ILE A 111 -2.72 -10.59 4.26
C ILE A 111 -2.43 -11.07 2.85
N ASN A 112 -3.38 -10.80 1.95
CA ASN A 112 -3.24 -11.05 0.52
C ASN A 112 -3.46 -9.74 -0.21
N ILE A 113 -2.55 -9.41 -1.13
CA ILE A 113 -2.63 -8.17 -1.90
C ILE A 113 -2.60 -8.54 -3.38
N VAL A 114 -3.54 -7.97 -4.13
CA VAL A 114 -3.57 -8.08 -5.58
C VAL A 114 -3.53 -6.67 -6.14
N GLN A 115 -2.52 -6.39 -6.95
CA GLN A 115 -2.38 -5.10 -7.62
C GLN A 115 -2.47 -5.33 -9.12
N GLU A 116 -3.48 -4.76 -9.76
CA GLU A 116 -3.81 -4.97 -11.16
C GLU A 116 -3.73 -3.67 -11.94
N GLY A 117 -3.51 -3.79 -13.25
CA GLY A 117 -3.50 -2.61 -14.13
C GLY A 117 -2.19 -1.85 -14.12
N LEU A 118 -1.10 -2.49 -13.69
CA LEU A 118 0.21 -1.84 -13.69
C LEU A 118 0.64 -1.50 -15.13
N PRO A 119 1.17 -0.28 -15.36
CA PRO A 119 1.69 0.09 -16.67
C PRO A 119 2.72 -0.92 -17.18
N GLU A 120 2.63 -1.27 -18.45
CA GLU A 120 3.50 -2.27 -19.07
C GLU A 120 4.98 -1.93 -18.96
N VAL A 121 5.31 -0.63 -18.93
CA VAL A 121 6.71 -0.18 -18.84
C VAL A 121 7.35 -0.45 -17.49
N ILE A 122 6.56 -0.77 -16.46
CA ILE A 122 7.10 -1.07 -15.13
C ILE A 122 7.37 -2.58 -15.03
N PRO A 123 8.62 -3.00 -14.83
CA PRO A 123 8.93 -4.42 -14.63
C PRO A 123 8.23 -4.96 -13.40
N LEU A 124 7.55 -6.10 -13.53
CA LEU A 124 6.81 -6.70 -12.43
C LEU A 124 7.69 -7.02 -11.24
N GLU A 125 8.92 -7.48 -11.48
CA GLU A 125 9.85 -7.80 -10.40
C GLU A 125 10.18 -6.57 -9.54
N MET A 126 10.17 -5.38 -10.13
CA MET A 126 10.38 -4.14 -9.37
C MET A 126 9.19 -3.87 -8.44
N CYS A 127 7.98 -4.15 -8.91
CA CYS A 127 6.77 -4.01 -8.09
C CYS A 127 6.78 -5.02 -6.94
N TYR A 128 7.17 -6.27 -7.21
CA TYR A 128 7.28 -7.29 -6.16
C TYR A 128 8.29 -6.88 -5.09
N LEU A 129 9.46 -6.43 -5.50
CA LEU A 129 10.50 -6.02 -4.55
C LEU A 129 10.04 -4.84 -3.70
N GLY A 130 9.43 -3.84 -4.33
CA GLY A 130 8.91 -2.67 -3.61
C GLY A 130 7.86 -3.07 -2.57
N TRP A 131 6.90 -3.93 -2.96
CA TRP A 131 5.88 -4.41 -2.03
C TRP A 131 6.47 -5.24 -0.90
N GLN A 132 7.46 -6.10 -1.20
CA GLN A 132 8.11 -6.88 -0.16
C GLN A 132 8.78 -5.98 0.89
N GLU A 133 9.45 -4.93 0.43
CA GLU A 133 10.07 -3.96 1.33
C GLU A 133 9.03 -3.21 2.16
N SER A 134 7.95 -2.77 1.52
CA SER A 134 6.86 -2.09 2.21
C SER A 134 6.21 -2.99 3.26
N LEU A 135 5.97 -4.25 2.91
CA LEU A 135 5.37 -5.21 3.85
C LEU A 135 6.30 -5.54 5.02
N ALA A 136 7.61 -5.56 4.79
CA ALA A 136 8.57 -5.74 5.87
C ALA A 136 8.48 -4.56 6.86
N GLN A 137 8.33 -3.35 6.35
CA GLN A 137 8.16 -2.16 7.19
C GLN A 137 6.82 -2.17 7.92
N LEU A 138 5.76 -2.64 7.24
CA LEU A 138 4.46 -2.81 7.89
C LEU A 138 4.57 -3.76 9.07
N ALA A 139 5.29 -4.87 8.91
CA ALA A 139 5.50 -5.82 10.00
C ALA A 139 6.18 -5.16 11.20
N THR A 140 7.19 -4.32 10.97
CA THR A 140 7.89 -3.63 12.07
C THR A 140 7.00 -2.63 12.79
N LEU A 141 5.95 -2.16 12.14
CA LEU A 141 5.00 -1.22 12.75
C LEU A 141 3.91 -1.93 13.53
N VAL A 142 3.33 -3.00 12.97
CA VAL A 142 2.11 -3.60 13.53
C VAL A 142 2.37 -4.77 14.45
N GLU A 143 3.51 -5.46 14.33
CA GLU A 143 3.81 -6.64 15.14
C GLU A 143 4.27 -6.34 16.58
N PRO A 144 5.06 -5.30 16.83
CA PRO A 144 5.51 -5.04 18.21
C PRO A 144 4.35 -4.70 19.15
N GLU A 145 4.42 -5.23 20.38
CA GLU A 145 3.49 -4.90 21.46
C GLU A 145 4.23 -3.92 22.37
N ILE A 146 3.92 -2.62 22.21
CA ILE A 146 4.58 -1.58 22.99
C ILE A 146 3.64 -1.10 24.08
N PRO A 147 3.96 -1.33 25.36
CA PRO A 147 3.13 -0.84 26.45
C PRO A 147 3.23 0.68 26.56
N GLY A 148 2.12 1.32 26.91
CA GLY A 148 2.12 2.77 27.09
C GLY A 148 0.79 3.44 26.88
#